data_f4af47a0b28d28ca5aecde042fe9e3bb
#
_entry.id   f4af47a0b28d28ca5aecde042fe9e3bb
#
_cell.length_a   1.000
_cell.length_b   1.000
_cell.length_c   1.000
_cell.angle_alpha   90.00
_cell.angle_beta   90.00
_cell.angle_gamma   90.00
#
_symmetry.space_group_name_H-M   'P 1'
#
loop_
_entity.id
_entity.type
_entity.pdbx_description
1 polymer ?
#
loop_
_entity_poly.entity_id
_entity_poly.type
_entity_poly.pdbx_seq_one_letter_code
_entity_poly.pdbx_strand_id
1 'polypeptide(L)'
;MNRLILQFTAQLHIDQYAENSVQNHRLDLQQFQAWLERDGQLATLDDLKALARQDILDYQGQLAQRLKQRSVNRHLSSLRLFFRFLQTNGLIEASPLDGLVFPKIIPGLPTLLLPAEVAALVEAPQDSHYLGLRDRAMLELLYSTGMKLHELIRLDAEDLQLDTALVRIRGRRERLVPLTDKAVAVLRRYLTEARPGRLLHPEDPCLFPGRGGTRISRMGVWKLVKKYAQAAGIQKNFNPRTMRHAFAIHLILGGMDLSGIKLLFGYKQLEATALYSHVNAPDFRAAYFAYHPIAAKRSPSA
;
A
#
# COMPACT_ATOMS: atom_id res chain seq x y z
N MET A 1 10.32 7.79 -30.00
CA MET A 1 9.54 7.71 -28.74
C MET A 1 10.40 7.55 -27.49
N ASN A 2 11.44 6.72 -27.43
CA ASN A 2 12.28 6.52 -26.25
C ASN A 2 12.81 7.83 -25.61
N ARG A 3 13.31 8.79 -26.44
CA ARG A 3 13.78 10.09 -25.96
C ARG A 3 12.68 10.89 -25.25
N LEU A 4 11.46 10.87 -25.77
CA LEU A 4 10.32 11.56 -25.18
C LEU A 4 9.91 10.94 -23.83
N ILE A 5 9.96 9.62 -23.72
CA ILE A 5 9.71 8.90 -22.44
C ILE A 5 10.76 9.28 -21.40
N LEU A 6 12.04 9.39 -21.78
CA LEU A 6 13.11 9.83 -20.88
C LEU A 6 12.91 11.27 -20.41
N GLN A 7 12.57 12.19 -21.33
CA GLN A 7 12.28 13.58 -20.97
C GLN A 7 11.07 13.69 -20.02
N PHE A 8 10.01 12.96 -20.31
CA PHE A 8 8.83 12.89 -19.46
C PHE A 8 9.16 12.36 -18.07
N THR A 9 9.91 11.26 -17.96
CA THR A 9 10.29 10.71 -16.66
C THR A 9 11.20 11.65 -15.88
N ALA A 10 12.10 12.38 -16.55
CA ALA A 10 12.90 13.43 -15.92
C ALA A 10 12.01 14.57 -15.35
N GLN A 11 10.98 14.99 -16.12
CA GLN A 11 10.02 15.99 -15.65
C GLN A 11 9.25 15.49 -14.42
N LEU A 12 8.83 14.21 -14.38
CA LEU A 12 8.17 13.65 -13.21
C LEU A 12 9.07 13.67 -11.95
N HIS A 13 10.39 13.48 -12.10
CA HIS A 13 11.32 13.63 -10.98
C HIS A 13 11.40 15.10 -10.50
N ILE A 14 11.44 16.06 -11.41
CA ILE A 14 11.38 17.50 -11.07
C ILE A 14 10.09 17.82 -10.34
N ASP A 15 8.97 17.28 -10.79
CA ASP A 15 7.64 17.41 -10.18
C ASP A 15 7.47 16.60 -8.88
N GLN A 16 8.56 16.00 -8.37
CA GLN A 16 8.61 15.23 -7.11
C GLN A 16 7.64 14.04 -7.06
N TYR A 17 7.39 13.37 -8.17
CA TYR A 17 6.67 12.10 -8.16
C TYR A 17 7.48 11.03 -7.42
N ALA A 18 6.78 10.11 -6.74
CA ALA A 18 7.45 8.99 -6.08
C ALA A 18 8.12 8.08 -7.11
N GLU A 19 9.32 7.56 -6.81
CA GLU A 19 10.10 6.70 -7.71
C GLU A 19 9.29 5.56 -8.32
N ASN A 20 8.51 4.84 -7.49
CA ASN A 20 7.64 3.77 -7.96
C ASN A 20 6.56 4.26 -8.95
N SER A 21 6.10 5.52 -8.83
CA SER A 21 5.14 6.09 -9.78
C SER A 21 5.82 6.40 -11.11
N VAL A 22 7.00 6.99 -11.08
CA VAL A 22 7.81 7.27 -12.28
C VAL A 22 8.09 5.97 -13.02
N GLN A 23 8.54 4.93 -12.30
CA GLN A 23 8.82 3.62 -12.88
C GLN A 23 7.56 2.97 -13.50
N ASN A 24 6.41 3.07 -12.85
CA ASN A 24 5.16 2.56 -13.40
C ASN A 24 4.75 3.31 -14.66
N HIS A 25 4.83 4.65 -14.67
CA HIS A 25 4.55 5.45 -15.87
C HIS A 25 5.50 5.09 -17.02
N ARG A 26 6.78 4.91 -16.72
CA ARG A 26 7.77 4.48 -17.71
C ARG A 26 7.41 3.12 -18.33
N LEU A 27 7.10 2.13 -17.49
CA LEU A 27 6.73 0.79 -17.98
C LEU A 27 5.45 0.81 -18.80
N ASP A 28 4.44 1.59 -18.40
CA ASP A 28 3.20 1.74 -19.15
C ASP A 28 3.44 2.34 -20.52
N LEU A 29 4.29 3.37 -20.62
CA LEU A 29 4.64 4.03 -21.87
C LEU A 29 5.51 3.15 -22.76
N GLN A 30 6.39 2.33 -22.20
CA GLN A 30 7.15 1.33 -22.96
C GLN A 30 6.22 0.28 -23.58
N GLN A 31 5.17 -0.15 -22.87
CA GLN A 31 4.17 -1.06 -23.44
C GLN A 31 3.34 -0.40 -24.54
N PHE A 32 3.01 0.88 -24.39
CA PHE A 32 2.33 1.65 -25.42
C PHE A 32 3.22 1.83 -26.65
N GLN A 33 4.50 2.14 -26.47
CA GLN A 33 5.48 2.21 -27.54
C GLN A 33 5.56 0.89 -28.30
N ALA A 34 5.69 -0.24 -27.60
CA ALA A 34 5.73 -1.57 -28.24
C ALA A 34 4.43 -1.90 -29.00
N TRP A 35 3.29 -1.34 -28.56
CA TRP A 35 2.03 -1.47 -29.30
C TRP A 35 2.03 -0.66 -30.60
N LEU A 36 2.58 0.55 -30.60
CA LEU A 36 2.75 1.37 -31.81
C LEU A 36 3.73 0.73 -32.81
N GLU A 37 4.78 0.09 -32.32
CA GLU A 37 5.86 -0.50 -33.10
C GLU A 37 5.56 -1.94 -33.58
N ARG A 38 4.32 -2.42 -33.43
CA ARG A 38 3.93 -3.80 -33.78
C ARG A 38 4.17 -4.20 -35.25
N ASP A 39 4.22 -3.21 -36.14
CA ASP A 39 4.46 -3.44 -37.58
C ASP A 39 5.94 -3.26 -37.97
N GLY A 40 6.86 -3.26 -37.00
CA GLY A 40 8.30 -3.20 -37.22
C GLY A 40 8.88 -1.81 -37.48
N GLN A 41 8.05 -0.76 -37.46
CA GLN A 41 8.49 0.63 -37.57
C GLN A 41 8.68 1.24 -36.18
N LEU A 42 9.75 2.04 -36.01
CA LEU A 42 10.00 2.76 -34.76
C LEU A 42 8.99 3.90 -34.61
N ALA A 43 8.32 3.96 -33.46
CA ALA A 43 7.37 5.02 -33.15
C ALA A 43 8.06 6.39 -33.04
N THR A 44 7.59 7.34 -33.87
CA THR A 44 8.08 8.71 -33.99
C THR A 44 7.15 9.71 -33.27
N LEU A 45 7.51 10.99 -33.28
CA LEU A 45 6.62 12.05 -32.81
C LEU A 45 5.44 12.26 -33.76
N ASP A 46 5.66 12.08 -35.08
CA ASP A 46 4.60 12.27 -36.05
C ASP A 46 3.54 11.16 -35.95
N ASP A 47 3.94 9.94 -35.62
CA ASP A 47 2.98 8.88 -35.31
C ASP A 47 2.12 9.25 -34.08
N LEU A 48 2.72 9.88 -33.05
CA LEU A 48 1.96 10.36 -31.88
C LEU A 48 0.98 11.50 -32.23
N LYS A 49 1.34 12.38 -33.18
CA LYS A 49 0.45 13.44 -33.69
C LYS A 49 -0.71 12.89 -34.53
N ALA A 50 -0.46 11.81 -35.25
CA ALA A 50 -1.45 11.16 -36.12
C ALA A 50 -2.48 10.31 -35.36
N LEU A 51 -2.23 10.00 -34.08
CA LEU A 51 -3.12 9.17 -33.28
C LEU A 51 -4.51 9.79 -33.14
N ALA A 52 -5.51 9.02 -33.53
CA ALA A 52 -6.91 9.33 -33.30
C ALA A 52 -7.38 8.74 -31.95
N ARG A 53 -8.55 9.22 -31.52
CA ARG A 53 -9.23 8.65 -30.33
C ARG A 53 -9.48 7.15 -30.46
N GLN A 54 -9.77 6.66 -31.67
CA GLN A 54 -10.04 5.24 -31.93
C GLN A 54 -8.81 4.38 -31.61
N ASP A 55 -7.61 4.84 -31.93
CA ASP A 55 -6.38 4.10 -31.63
C ASP A 55 -6.18 3.89 -30.13
N ILE A 56 -6.56 4.89 -29.31
CA ILE A 56 -6.52 4.76 -27.85
C ILE A 56 -7.57 3.76 -27.36
N LEU A 57 -8.74 3.72 -27.98
CA LEU A 57 -9.79 2.73 -27.64
C LEU A 57 -9.36 1.32 -28.03
N ASP A 58 -8.71 1.14 -29.17
CA ASP A 58 -8.17 -0.14 -29.61
C ASP A 58 -7.05 -0.64 -28.69
N TYR A 59 -6.14 0.25 -28.29
CA TYR A 59 -5.13 -0.08 -27.28
C TYR A 59 -5.77 -0.45 -25.93
N GLN A 60 -6.78 0.30 -25.49
CA GLN A 60 -7.54 -0.03 -24.29
C GLN A 60 -8.20 -1.41 -24.37
N GLY A 61 -8.83 -1.72 -25.50
CA GLY A 61 -9.45 -3.02 -25.78
C GLY A 61 -8.45 -4.17 -25.69
N GLN A 62 -7.26 -3.99 -26.27
CA GLN A 62 -6.19 -4.98 -26.19
C GLN A 62 -5.67 -5.17 -24.76
N LEU A 63 -5.51 -4.08 -23.99
CA LEU A 63 -5.14 -4.17 -22.58
C LEU A 63 -6.18 -4.91 -21.76
N ALA A 64 -7.48 -4.67 -22.01
CA ALA A 64 -8.59 -5.28 -21.28
C ALA A 64 -8.67 -6.81 -21.44
N GLN A 65 -8.14 -7.36 -22.54
CA GLN A 65 -8.05 -8.81 -22.74
C GLN A 65 -7.05 -9.49 -21.80
N ARG A 66 -6.05 -8.75 -21.29
CA ARG A 66 -4.92 -9.30 -20.51
C ARG A 66 -4.84 -8.78 -19.09
N LEU A 67 -5.40 -7.61 -18.82
CA LEU A 67 -5.24 -6.89 -17.56
C LEU A 67 -6.59 -6.66 -16.87
N LYS A 68 -6.54 -6.61 -15.54
CA LYS A 68 -7.69 -6.16 -14.74
C LYS A 68 -7.96 -4.67 -15.00
N GLN A 69 -9.21 -4.25 -14.93
CA GLN A 69 -9.66 -2.87 -15.19
C GLN A 69 -8.83 -1.79 -14.47
N ARG A 70 -8.41 -2.06 -13.22
CA ARG A 70 -7.54 -1.13 -12.48
C ARG A 70 -6.19 -0.90 -13.16
N SER A 71 -5.60 -1.95 -13.75
CA SER A 71 -4.34 -1.83 -14.48
C SER A 71 -4.56 -1.10 -15.81
N VAL A 72 -5.65 -1.38 -16.52
CA VAL A 72 -6.02 -0.64 -17.74
C VAL A 72 -6.15 0.85 -17.44
N ASN A 73 -6.92 1.23 -16.40
CA ASN A 73 -7.07 2.64 -16.02
C ASN A 73 -5.73 3.30 -15.62
N ARG A 74 -4.81 2.54 -15.02
CA ARG A 74 -3.46 3.04 -14.71
C ARG A 74 -2.69 3.34 -15.99
N HIS A 75 -2.69 2.44 -16.99
CA HIS A 75 -2.07 2.68 -18.29
C HIS A 75 -2.63 3.93 -18.97
N LEU A 76 -3.96 4.05 -19.04
CA LEU A 76 -4.61 5.22 -19.63
C LEU A 76 -4.28 6.52 -18.87
N SER A 77 -4.14 6.46 -17.54
CA SER A 77 -3.69 7.60 -16.74
C SER A 77 -2.24 7.98 -17.04
N SER A 78 -1.37 6.99 -17.28
CA SER A 78 0.01 7.23 -17.70
C SER A 78 0.08 7.90 -19.06
N LEU A 79 -0.73 7.43 -20.03
CA LEU A 79 -0.86 8.05 -21.35
C LEU A 79 -1.39 9.48 -21.23
N ARG A 80 -2.45 9.71 -20.47
CA ARG A 80 -3.01 11.06 -20.28
C ARG A 80 -1.97 12.04 -19.74
N LEU A 81 -1.16 11.61 -18.78
CA LEU A 81 -0.11 12.45 -18.21
C LEU A 81 1.00 12.72 -19.23
N PHE A 82 1.37 11.71 -20.02
CA PHE A 82 2.36 11.84 -21.07
C PHE A 82 1.91 12.76 -22.21
N PHE A 83 0.70 12.60 -22.73
CA PHE A 83 0.15 13.47 -23.76
C PHE A 83 -0.02 14.92 -23.29
N ARG A 84 -0.39 15.12 -22.01
CA ARG A 84 -0.38 16.46 -21.41
C ARG A 84 1.04 17.05 -21.40
N PHE A 85 2.05 16.27 -21.05
CA PHE A 85 3.43 16.72 -21.12
C PHE A 85 3.82 17.13 -22.55
N LEU A 86 3.45 16.36 -23.56
CA LEU A 86 3.70 16.71 -24.97
C LEU A 86 3.00 18.02 -25.36
N GLN A 87 1.75 18.22 -24.98
CA GLN A 87 1.01 19.48 -25.22
C GLN A 87 1.66 20.67 -24.52
N THR A 88 2.01 20.54 -23.24
CA THR A 88 2.64 21.63 -22.47
C THR A 88 3.97 22.07 -23.06
N ASN A 89 4.70 21.15 -23.72
CA ASN A 89 5.96 21.44 -24.40
C ASN A 89 5.77 21.83 -25.89
N GLY A 90 4.55 22.04 -26.37
CA GLY A 90 4.25 22.43 -27.74
C GLY A 90 4.58 21.38 -28.80
N LEU A 91 4.74 20.12 -28.42
CA LEU A 91 5.10 19.02 -29.32
C LEU A 91 3.88 18.47 -30.07
N ILE A 92 2.67 18.61 -29.49
CA ILE A 92 1.39 18.26 -30.09
C ILE A 92 0.37 19.37 -29.77
N GLU A 93 -0.65 19.54 -30.63
CA GLU A 93 -1.70 20.53 -30.44
C GLU A 93 -2.85 19.99 -29.58
N ALA A 94 -3.28 18.76 -29.81
CA ALA A 94 -4.39 18.11 -29.12
C ALA A 94 -4.00 16.70 -28.66
N SER A 95 -4.65 16.23 -27.58
CA SER A 95 -4.44 14.88 -27.07
C SER A 95 -5.53 13.94 -27.58
N PRO A 96 -5.18 12.73 -28.09
CA PRO A 96 -6.18 11.74 -28.47
C PRO A 96 -7.00 11.22 -27.27
N LEU A 97 -6.60 11.56 -26.04
CA LEU A 97 -7.31 11.20 -24.81
C LEU A 97 -8.28 12.31 -24.32
N ASP A 98 -8.36 13.45 -25.01
CA ASP A 98 -9.26 14.52 -24.61
C ASP A 98 -10.73 14.07 -24.72
N GLY A 99 -11.51 14.34 -23.67
CA GLY A 99 -12.89 13.89 -23.55
C GLY A 99 -13.10 12.38 -23.34
N LEU A 100 -12.03 11.55 -23.24
CA LEU A 100 -12.17 10.14 -22.86
C LEU A 100 -12.51 10.01 -21.38
N VAL A 101 -13.62 9.34 -21.08
CA VAL A 101 -14.03 8.99 -19.72
C VAL A 101 -13.58 7.56 -19.42
N PHE A 102 -12.79 7.41 -18.39
CA PHE A 102 -12.36 6.06 -17.97
C PHE A 102 -13.43 5.43 -17.07
N PRO A 103 -13.68 4.12 -17.21
CA PRO A 103 -14.63 3.43 -16.35
C PRO A 103 -14.26 3.61 -14.87
N LYS A 104 -15.22 4.07 -14.07
CA LYS A 104 -15.03 4.15 -12.63
C LYS A 104 -14.94 2.73 -12.06
N ILE A 105 -13.89 2.49 -11.27
CA ILE A 105 -13.75 1.27 -10.51
C ILE A 105 -14.40 1.52 -9.16
N ILE A 106 -15.49 0.82 -8.90
CA ILE A 106 -16.07 0.79 -7.55
C ILE A 106 -15.17 -0.14 -6.73
N PRO A 107 -14.45 0.37 -5.72
CA PRO A 107 -13.67 -0.50 -4.85
C PRO A 107 -14.62 -1.46 -4.14
N GLY A 108 -14.36 -2.77 -4.22
CA GLY A 108 -15.04 -3.72 -3.35
C GLY A 108 -14.74 -3.42 -1.89
N LEU A 109 -15.63 -3.83 -1.00
CA LEU A 109 -15.40 -3.74 0.45
C LEU A 109 -14.09 -4.42 0.82
N PRO A 110 -13.29 -3.84 1.72
CA PRO A 110 -12.07 -4.47 2.17
C PRO A 110 -12.37 -5.77 2.91
N THR A 111 -11.50 -6.77 2.76
CA THR A 111 -11.58 -7.98 3.56
C THR A 111 -11.53 -7.62 5.04
N LEU A 112 -12.58 -7.94 5.77
CA LEU A 112 -12.66 -7.71 7.21
C LEU A 112 -11.99 -8.88 7.95
N LEU A 113 -11.03 -8.56 8.83
CA LEU A 113 -10.52 -9.46 9.85
C LEU A 113 -11.19 -9.16 11.19
N LEU A 114 -11.62 -10.19 11.87
CA LEU A 114 -12.10 -10.07 13.24
C LEU A 114 -10.92 -9.85 14.21
N PRO A 115 -11.11 -9.18 15.36
CA PRO A 115 -10.06 -9.04 16.36
C PRO A 115 -9.43 -10.36 16.79
N ALA A 116 -10.21 -11.44 16.91
CA ALA A 116 -9.71 -12.78 17.22
C ALA A 116 -8.80 -13.34 16.10
N GLU A 117 -9.13 -13.10 14.83
CA GLU A 117 -8.28 -13.51 13.69
C GLU A 117 -6.96 -12.74 13.69
N VAL A 118 -7.01 -11.44 14.03
CA VAL A 118 -5.79 -10.64 14.15
C VAL A 118 -4.94 -11.10 15.33
N ALA A 119 -5.53 -11.39 16.47
CA ALA A 119 -4.82 -11.92 17.63
C ALA A 119 -4.12 -13.25 17.29
N ALA A 120 -4.85 -14.19 16.68
CA ALA A 120 -4.28 -15.47 16.23
C ALA A 120 -3.14 -15.28 15.23
N LEU A 121 -3.27 -14.31 14.30
CA LEU A 121 -2.23 -13.99 13.32
C LEU A 121 -0.95 -13.47 13.98
N VAL A 122 -1.10 -12.53 14.91
CA VAL A 122 0.03 -11.87 15.58
C VAL A 122 0.74 -12.83 16.54
N GLU A 123 0.01 -13.78 17.12
CA GLU A 123 0.53 -14.82 18.04
C GLU A 123 1.07 -16.06 17.32
N ALA A 124 0.78 -16.23 16.03
CA ALA A 124 1.24 -17.38 15.27
C ALA A 124 2.78 -17.55 15.15
N PRO A 125 3.62 -16.49 15.16
CA PRO A 125 5.06 -16.66 15.20
C PRO A 125 5.51 -17.24 16.54
N GLN A 126 6.27 -18.37 16.49
CA GLN A 126 6.92 -18.94 17.68
C GLN A 126 8.10 -18.05 18.10
N ASP A 127 8.01 -17.41 19.26
CA ASP A 127 9.00 -16.44 19.75
C ASP A 127 10.22 -17.10 20.45
N SER A 128 10.31 -18.42 20.46
CA SER A 128 11.47 -19.18 20.91
C SER A 128 12.70 -19.08 19.98
N HIS A 129 12.52 -18.56 18.76
CA HIS A 129 13.57 -18.38 17.76
C HIS A 129 13.61 -16.93 17.31
N TYR A 130 14.81 -16.38 17.05
CA TYR A 130 14.99 -14.96 16.69
C TYR A 130 14.14 -14.48 15.52
N LEU A 131 13.94 -15.33 14.48
CA LEU A 131 13.06 -14.98 13.35
C LEU A 131 11.59 -14.91 13.78
N GLY A 132 11.16 -15.77 14.69
CA GLY A 132 9.78 -15.75 15.18
C GLY A 132 9.51 -14.48 16.01
N LEU A 133 10.42 -14.10 16.90
CA LEU A 133 10.29 -12.88 17.70
C LEU A 133 10.34 -11.63 16.81
N ARG A 134 11.22 -11.59 15.79
CA ARG A 134 11.23 -10.55 14.76
C ARG A 134 9.90 -10.45 14.02
N ASP A 135 9.42 -11.61 13.57
CA ASP A 135 8.20 -11.70 12.77
C ASP A 135 6.97 -11.26 13.58
N ARG A 136 6.92 -11.65 14.86
CA ARG A 136 5.92 -11.18 15.81
C ARG A 136 5.97 -9.66 16.01
N ALA A 137 7.16 -9.10 16.21
CA ALA A 137 7.35 -7.65 16.35
C ALA A 137 6.88 -6.89 15.10
N MET A 138 7.12 -7.40 13.90
CA MET A 138 6.60 -6.81 12.65
C MET A 138 5.07 -6.85 12.58
N LEU A 139 4.45 -7.98 12.95
CA LEU A 139 2.99 -8.12 12.93
C LEU A 139 2.32 -7.21 13.97
N GLU A 140 2.88 -7.11 15.18
CA GLU A 140 2.41 -6.19 16.21
C GLU A 140 2.49 -4.74 15.74
N LEU A 141 3.61 -4.30 15.14
CA LEU A 141 3.72 -2.95 14.59
C LEU A 141 2.72 -2.68 13.47
N LEU A 142 2.55 -3.61 12.54
CA LEU A 142 1.58 -3.45 11.45
C LEU A 142 0.16 -3.26 11.97
N TYR A 143 -0.21 -4.00 13.02
CA TYR A 143 -1.56 -3.90 13.58
C TYR A 143 -1.72 -2.73 14.53
N SER A 144 -0.79 -2.47 15.44
CA SER A 144 -0.92 -1.37 16.41
C SER A 144 -0.87 0.02 15.77
N THR A 145 -0.28 0.15 14.58
CA THR A 145 -0.09 1.45 13.92
C THR A 145 -0.85 1.61 12.61
N GLY A 146 -1.28 0.50 12.02
CA GLY A 146 -1.84 0.51 10.68
C GLY A 146 -0.90 1.07 9.60
N MET A 147 0.41 1.11 9.84
CA MET A 147 1.39 1.66 8.89
C MET A 147 1.41 0.90 7.57
N LYS A 148 1.93 1.52 6.52
CA LYS A 148 2.11 0.88 5.23
C LYS A 148 3.31 -0.07 5.26
N LEU A 149 3.27 -1.13 4.45
CA LEU A 149 4.37 -2.10 4.37
C LEU A 149 5.73 -1.45 4.09
N HIS A 150 5.80 -0.46 3.20
CA HIS A 150 7.05 0.22 2.92
C HIS A 150 7.53 1.14 4.06
N GLU A 151 6.61 1.63 4.89
CA GLU A 151 6.93 2.38 6.10
C GLU A 151 7.59 1.42 7.11
N LEU A 152 7.00 0.25 7.37
CA LEU A 152 7.59 -0.78 8.23
C LEU A 152 9.02 -1.18 7.80
N ILE A 153 9.20 -1.42 6.50
CA ILE A 153 10.51 -1.82 5.96
C ILE A 153 11.57 -0.74 6.18
N ARG A 154 11.18 0.54 6.11
CA ARG A 154 12.09 1.67 6.24
C ARG A 154 12.38 2.10 7.66
N LEU A 155 11.74 1.50 8.66
CA LEU A 155 12.00 1.82 10.05
C LEU A 155 13.46 1.51 10.42
N ASP A 156 14.01 2.41 11.18
CA ASP A 156 15.27 2.25 11.88
C ASP A 156 15.00 2.03 13.38
N ALA A 157 15.98 1.51 14.11
CA ALA A 157 15.80 1.23 15.53
C ALA A 157 15.50 2.51 16.34
N GLU A 158 16.10 3.62 15.96
CA GLU A 158 15.89 4.93 16.58
C GLU A 158 14.51 5.55 16.35
N ASP A 159 13.72 5.00 15.41
CA ASP A 159 12.35 5.44 15.19
C ASP A 159 11.39 4.95 16.29
N LEU A 160 11.82 3.99 17.10
CA LEU A 160 11.05 3.47 18.23
C LEU A 160 11.35 4.30 19.50
N GLN A 161 10.34 4.96 20.01
CA GLN A 161 10.36 5.68 21.28
C GLN A 161 9.57 4.86 22.30
N LEU A 162 10.17 3.74 22.76
CA LEU A 162 9.45 2.75 23.57
C LEU A 162 9.08 3.24 24.98
N ASP A 163 9.78 4.25 25.50
CA ASP A 163 9.49 4.82 26.81
C ASP A 163 8.24 5.72 26.79
N THR A 164 7.97 6.33 25.64
CA THR A 164 6.75 7.12 25.41
C THR A 164 5.69 6.35 24.62
N ALA A 165 5.93 5.08 24.33
CA ALA A 165 5.05 4.22 23.53
C ALA A 165 4.69 4.83 22.15
N LEU A 166 5.67 5.41 21.46
CA LEU A 166 5.50 6.02 20.13
C LEU A 166 6.42 5.39 19.10
N VAL A 167 6.02 5.44 17.83
CA VAL A 167 6.89 5.17 16.69
C VAL A 167 6.83 6.33 15.71
N ARG A 168 8.00 6.79 15.27
CA ARG A 168 8.15 7.80 14.22
C ARG A 168 8.10 7.14 12.86
N ILE A 169 7.11 7.49 12.06
CA ILE A 169 6.98 7.02 10.68
C ILE A 169 7.49 8.11 9.75
N ARG A 170 8.71 7.92 9.24
CA ARG A 170 9.39 8.86 8.34
C ARG A 170 8.79 8.87 6.94
N GLY A 171 8.98 9.95 6.22
CA GLY A 171 8.60 10.08 4.82
C GLY A 171 7.97 11.44 4.51
N ARG A 172 7.34 11.56 3.33
CA ARG A 172 6.69 12.80 2.87
C ARG A 172 5.66 13.35 3.88
N ARG A 173 5.18 12.52 4.80
CA ARG A 173 4.27 12.84 5.90
C ARG A 173 4.71 12.12 7.14
N GLU A 174 5.78 12.65 7.69
CA GLU A 174 6.29 12.22 8.97
C GLU A 174 5.20 12.38 10.03
N ARG A 175 5.09 11.38 10.90
CA ARG A 175 4.13 11.37 11.99
C ARG A 175 4.57 10.46 13.12
N LEU A 176 4.15 10.78 14.31
CA LEU A 176 4.24 9.90 15.48
C LEU A 176 2.93 9.12 15.61
N VAL A 177 3.05 7.81 15.83
CA VAL A 177 1.89 6.92 16.01
C VAL A 177 2.05 6.19 17.32
N PRO A 178 0.99 6.16 18.17
CA PRO A 178 1.00 5.41 19.43
C PRO A 178 1.17 3.91 19.20
N LEU A 179 1.82 3.26 20.16
CA LEU A 179 1.98 1.82 20.28
C LEU A 179 1.14 1.29 21.42
N THR A 180 0.58 0.10 21.28
CA THR A 180 -0.06 -0.60 22.40
C THR A 180 1.01 -1.14 23.36
N ASP A 181 0.67 -1.36 24.63
CA ASP A 181 1.59 -1.93 25.62
C ASP A 181 2.13 -3.28 25.18
N LYS A 182 1.29 -4.09 24.53
CA LYS A 182 1.69 -5.39 23.94
C LYS A 182 2.75 -5.21 22.85
N ALA A 183 2.58 -4.24 21.96
CA ALA A 183 3.58 -3.94 20.92
C ALA A 183 4.90 -3.46 21.55
N VAL A 184 4.84 -2.58 22.55
CA VAL A 184 6.03 -2.11 23.28
C VAL A 184 6.78 -3.29 23.92
N ALA A 185 6.08 -4.19 24.62
CA ALA A 185 6.69 -5.35 25.27
C ALA A 185 7.39 -6.27 24.27
N VAL A 186 6.73 -6.59 23.14
CA VAL A 186 7.29 -7.44 22.10
C VAL A 186 8.49 -6.78 21.42
N LEU A 187 8.40 -5.46 21.15
CA LEU A 187 9.49 -4.70 20.52
C LEU A 187 10.71 -4.59 21.44
N ARG A 188 10.52 -4.38 22.75
CA ARG A 188 11.63 -4.39 23.72
C ARG A 188 12.36 -5.75 23.70
N ARG A 189 11.62 -6.85 23.82
CA ARG A 189 12.19 -8.19 23.73
C ARG A 189 12.91 -8.41 22.40
N TYR A 190 12.32 -8.00 21.29
CA TYR A 190 12.96 -8.14 19.99
C TYR A 190 14.30 -7.39 19.91
N LEU A 191 14.35 -6.14 20.39
CA LEU A 191 15.56 -5.32 20.36
C LEU A 191 16.68 -5.89 21.24
N THR A 192 16.33 -6.50 22.38
CA THR A 192 17.31 -7.03 23.34
C THR A 192 17.71 -8.49 23.06
N GLU A 193 16.77 -9.35 22.65
CA GLU A 193 16.98 -10.80 22.56
C GLU A 193 17.23 -11.27 21.11
N ALA A 194 16.63 -10.65 20.10
CA ALA A 194 16.62 -11.20 18.76
C ALA A 194 17.37 -10.37 17.70
N ARG A 195 17.40 -9.04 17.82
CA ARG A 195 18.08 -8.17 16.85
C ARG A 195 19.60 -8.13 16.98
N PRO A 196 20.21 -8.18 18.18
CA PRO A 196 21.67 -8.11 18.33
C PRO A 196 22.39 -9.20 17.54
N GLY A 197 23.48 -8.83 16.87
CA GLY A 197 24.30 -9.73 16.06
C GLY A 197 23.63 -10.25 14.77
N ARG A 198 22.52 -9.62 14.32
CA ARG A 198 21.78 -10.03 13.12
C ARG A 198 21.97 -9.11 11.92
N LEU A 199 22.63 -8.02 12.08
CA LEU A 199 22.96 -7.08 11.02
C LEU A 199 24.21 -7.55 10.29
N LEU A 200 24.21 -7.46 8.96
CA LEU A 200 25.41 -7.71 8.14
C LEU A 200 26.47 -6.67 8.42
N HIS A 201 26.03 -5.41 8.56
CA HIS A 201 26.84 -4.27 8.96
C HIS A 201 26.30 -3.78 10.31
N PRO A 202 27.07 -3.86 11.40
CA PRO A 202 26.59 -3.49 12.75
C PRO A 202 26.08 -2.06 12.87
N GLU A 203 26.59 -1.15 12.02
CA GLU A 203 26.20 0.26 11.92
C GLU A 203 24.88 0.49 11.16
N ASP A 204 24.34 -0.53 10.47
CA ASP A 204 23.06 -0.37 9.77
C ASP A 204 21.94 -0.12 10.79
N PRO A 205 21.26 1.04 10.73
CA PRO A 205 20.21 1.38 11.69
C PRO A 205 18.95 0.54 11.51
N CYS A 206 18.84 -0.30 10.47
CA CYS A 206 17.60 -0.97 10.10
C CYS A 206 16.97 -1.72 11.29
N LEU A 207 15.68 -1.50 11.51
CA LEU A 207 14.95 -2.15 12.60
C LEU A 207 14.81 -3.66 12.35
N PHE A 208 14.44 -4.05 11.15
CA PHE A 208 14.14 -5.45 10.81
C PHE A 208 15.09 -5.98 9.73
N PRO A 209 16.20 -6.62 10.13
CA PRO A 209 17.04 -7.33 9.18
C PRO A 209 16.36 -8.60 8.64
N GLY A 210 16.61 -8.89 7.37
CA GLY A 210 16.29 -10.15 6.73
C GLY A 210 17.23 -11.27 7.18
N ARG A 211 17.11 -12.45 6.60
CA ARG A 211 17.98 -13.60 6.91
C ARG A 211 19.46 -13.33 6.61
N GLY A 212 19.75 -12.53 5.60
CA GLY A 212 21.10 -12.13 5.21
C GLY A 212 21.65 -10.91 5.94
N GLY A 213 21.00 -10.44 7.02
CA GLY A 213 21.48 -9.33 7.82
C GLY A 213 21.23 -7.93 7.22
N THR A 214 20.78 -7.82 5.99
CA THR A 214 20.35 -6.56 5.37
C THR A 214 18.87 -6.32 5.61
N ARG A 215 18.41 -5.09 5.40
CA ARG A 215 17.00 -4.69 5.54
C ARG A 215 16.05 -5.67 4.82
N ILE A 216 14.99 -6.11 5.49
CA ILE A 216 14.02 -7.04 4.92
C ILE A 216 13.35 -6.47 3.67
N SER A 217 13.18 -7.29 2.63
CA SER A 217 12.54 -6.87 1.40
C SER A 217 10.99 -6.85 1.53
N ARG A 218 10.33 -6.09 0.64
CA ARG A 218 8.87 -6.07 0.54
C ARG A 218 8.29 -7.48 0.32
N MET A 219 8.95 -8.28 -0.53
CA MET A 219 8.54 -9.66 -0.80
C MET A 219 8.74 -10.55 0.43
N GLY A 220 9.80 -10.31 1.20
CA GLY A 220 10.07 -11.02 2.47
C GLY A 220 8.93 -10.82 3.46
N VAL A 221 8.52 -9.58 3.72
CA VAL A 221 7.39 -9.30 4.63
C VAL A 221 6.07 -9.83 4.07
N TRP A 222 5.84 -9.74 2.75
CA TRP A 222 4.63 -10.26 2.13
C TRP A 222 4.50 -11.79 2.32
N LYS A 223 5.59 -12.53 2.08
CA LYS A 223 5.64 -13.99 2.29
C LYS A 223 5.43 -14.36 3.76
N LEU A 224 6.04 -13.60 4.67
CA LEU A 224 5.90 -13.78 6.12
C LEU A 224 4.43 -13.61 6.55
N VAL A 225 3.82 -12.50 6.20
CA VAL A 225 2.42 -12.19 6.53
C VAL A 225 1.49 -13.29 6.00
N LYS A 226 1.70 -13.76 4.76
CA LYS A 226 0.92 -14.85 4.16
C LYS A 226 1.11 -16.18 4.89
N LYS A 227 2.36 -16.51 5.27
CA LYS A 227 2.68 -17.72 6.04
C LYS A 227 1.91 -17.76 7.36
N TYR A 228 1.94 -16.67 8.13
CA TYR A 228 1.28 -16.62 9.42
C TYR A 228 -0.24 -16.50 9.33
N ALA A 229 -0.77 -15.88 8.29
CA ALA A 229 -2.20 -15.92 8.02
C ALA A 229 -2.71 -17.34 7.79
N GLN A 230 -1.96 -18.14 7.03
CA GLN A 230 -2.27 -19.55 6.80
C GLN A 230 -2.16 -20.35 8.10
N ALA A 231 -1.10 -20.15 8.89
CA ALA A 231 -0.92 -20.80 10.18
C ALA A 231 -2.04 -20.45 11.20
N ALA A 232 -2.56 -19.21 11.14
CA ALA A 232 -3.68 -18.76 11.95
C ALA A 232 -5.07 -19.21 11.41
N GLY A 233 -5.11 -20.04 10.37
CA GLY A 233 -6.36 -20.55 9.78
C GLY A 233 -7.17 -19.50 9.00
N ILE A 234 -6.57 -18.36 8.64
CA ILE A 234 -7.24 -17.30 7.90
C ILE A 234 -7.35 -17.70 6.43
N GLN A 235 -8.53 -18.12 6.00
CA GLN A 235 -8.82 -18.52 4.62
C GLN A 235 -9.18 -17.35 3.70
N LYS A 236 -9.40 -16.16 4.26
CA LYS A 236 -9.75 -14.95 3.52
C LYS A 236 -8.58 -14.49 2.63
N ASN A 237 -8.90 -13.74 1.56
CA ASN A 237 -7.83 -13.14 0.72
C ASN A 237 -7.06 -12.10 1.55
N PHE A 238 -5.95 -12.53 2.10
CA PHE A 238 -5.15 -11.80 3.07
C PHE A 238 -3.85 -11.27 2.48
N ASN A 239 -3.54 -10.03 2.82
CA ASN A 239 -2.29 -9.36 2.47
C ASN A 239 -1.98 -8.27 3.51
N PRO A 240 -0.77 -7.68 3.52
CA PRO A 240 -0.42 -6.64 4.51
C PRO A 240 -1.37 -5.43 4.55
N ARG A 241 -2.04 -5.12 3.43
CA ARG A 241 -3.04 -4.05 3.38
C ARG A 241 -4.30 -4.41 4.18
N THR A 242 -4.62 -5.70 4.26
CA THR A 242 -5.76 -6.20 5.04
C THR A 242 -5.59 -5.89 6.53
N MET A 243 -4.34 -5.99 7.09
CA MET A 243 -4.08 -5.58 8.47
C MET A 243 -4.35 -4.11 8.71
N ARG A 244 -3.92 -3.25 7.78
CA ARG A 244 -4.18 -1.81 7.85
C ARG A 244 -5.68 -1.49 7.78
N HIS A 245 -6.45 -2.23 6.97
CA HIS A 245 -7.90 -2.09 6.92
C HIS A 245 -8.55 -2.56 8.24
N ALA A 246 -8.10 -3.70 8.78
CA ALA A 246 -8.59 -4.19 10.07
C ALA A 246 -8.32 -3.17 11.19
N PHE A 247 -7.11 -2.61 11.27
CA PHE A 247 -6.77 -1.56 12.22
C PHE A 247 -7.75 -0.36 12.14
N ALA A 248 -7.97 0.19 10.92
CA ALA A 248 -8.89 1.31 10.74
C ALA A 248 -10.32 0.95 11.17
N ILE A 249 -10.81 -0.20 10.74
CA ILE A 249 -12.18 -0.65 11.03
C ILE A 249 -12.35 -0.89 12.53
N HIS A 250 -11.39 -1.53 13.20
CA HIS A 250 -11.48 -1.78 14.64
C HIS A 250 -11.46 -0.49 15.46
N LEU A 251 -10.67 0.51 15.05
CA LEU A 251 -10.68 1.82 15.72
C LEU A 251 -12.01 2.56 15.52
N ILE A 252 -12.58 2.53 14.33
CA ILE A 252 -13.88 3.16 14.04
C ILE A 252 -15.00 2.48 14.85
N LEU A 253 -14.99 1.14 14.90
CA LEU A 253 -15.94 0.39 15.71
C LEU A 253 -15.76 0.64 17.23
N GLY A 254 -14.53 0.98 17.64
CA GLY A 254 -14.19 1.45 18.97
C GLY A 254 -14.60 2.90 19.27
N GLY A 255 -15.15 3.62 18.28
CA GLY A 255 -15.64 5.00 18.42
C GLY A 255 -14.74 6.10 17.86
N MET A 256 -13.59 5.74 17.23
CA MET A 256 -12.74 6.74 16.59
C MET A 256 -13.41 7.29 15.33
N ASP A 257 -13.35 8.60 15.14
CA ASP A 257 -13.86 9.27 13.93
C ASP A 257 -12.90 9.11 12.74
N LEU A 258 -13.38 9.45 11.53
CA LEU A 258 -12.59 9.37 10.31
C LEU A 258 -11.42 10.37 10.29
N SER A 259 -11.51 11.47 11.05
CA SER A 259 -10.44 12.46 11.18
C SER A 259 -9.26 11.88 11.97
N GLY A 260 -9.52 11.10 13.02
CA GLY A 260 -8.51 10.35 13.75
C GLY A 260 -7.78 9.34 12.83
N ILE A 261 -8.53 8.58 12.03
CA ILE A 261 -7.94 7.66 11.04
C ILE A 261 -7.09 8.41 10.00
N LYS A 262 -7.57 9.56 9.52
CA LYS A 262 -6.80 10.41 8.59
C LYS A 262 -5.45 10.82 9.19
N LEU A 263 -5.41 11.25 10.45
CA LEU A 263 -4.18 11.64 11.15
C LEU A 263 -3.23 10.46 11.30
N LEU A 264 -3.70 9.33 11.84
CA LEU A 264 -2.90 8.11 12.04
C LEU A 264 -2.31 7.60 10.73
N PHE A 265 -3.07 7.69 9.64
CA PHE A 265 -2.62 7.21 8.33
C PHE A 265 -1.81 8.24 7.53
N GLY A 266 -1.74 9.48 7.97
CA GLY A 266 -1.08 10.56 7.26
C GLY A 266 -1.75 10.88 5.91
N TYR A 267 -3.08 10.77 5.81
CA TYR A 267 -3.80 11.13 4.59
C TYR A 267 -3.94 12.66 4.46
N LYS A 268 -3.85 13.17 3.23
CA LYS A 268 -3.99 14.63 2.96
C LYS A 268 -5.44 15.08 3.07
N GLN A 269 -6.32 14.26 2.53
CA GLN A 269 -7.73 14.56 2.37
C GLN A 269 -8.56 13.52 3.11
N LEU A 270 -9.71 13.93 3.61
CA LEU A 270 -10.63 13.05 4.34
C LEU A 270 -11.24 12.01 3.38
N GLU A 271 -11.37 12.33 2.10
CA GLU A 271 -11.89 11.43 1.06
C GLU A 271 -11.05 10.13 0.94
N ALA A 272 -9.78 10.17 1.33
CA ALA A 272 -8.96 8.96 1.40
C ALA A 272 -9.44 7.97 2.48
N THR A 273 -10.26 8.42 3.42
CA THR A 273 -10.93 7.59 4.44
C THR A 273 -12.34 7.18 4.05
N ALA A 274 -12.87 7.67 2.92
CA ALA A 274 -14.23 7.36 2.46
C ALA A 274 -14.50 5.85 2.31
N LEU A 275 -13.44 5.05 2.06
CA LEU A 275 -13.53 3.60 2.06
C LEU A 275 -14.09 3.02 3.38
N TYR A 276 -13.95 3.75 4.47
CA TYR A 276 -14.39 3.33 5.81
C TYR A 276 -15.68 4.02 6.26
N SER A 277 -16.25 4.94 5.48
CA SER A 277 -17.45 5.69 5.88
C SER A 277 -18.66 4.78 6.13
N HIS A 278 -18.76 3.68 5.37
CA HIS A 278 -19.83 2.69 5.53
C HIS A 278 -19.74 1.89 6.85
N VAL A 279 -18.57 1.90 7.52
CA VAL A 279 -18.37 1.17 8.80
C VAL A 279 -19.27 1.73 9.90
N ASN A 280 -19.64 3.00 9.81
CA ASN A 280 -20.59 3.61 10.75
C ASN A 280 -22.06 3.39 10.36
N ALA A 281 -22.35 2.73 9.24
CA ALA A 281 -23.72 2.39 8.89
C ALA A 281 -24.31 1.40 9.93
N PRO A 282 -25.56 1.62 10.38
CA PRO A 282 -26.19 0.79 11.40
C PRO A 282 -26.15 -0.70 11.07
N ASP A 283 -26.42 -1.05 9.81
CA ASP A 283 -26.44 -2.44 9.33
C ASP A 283 -25.07 -3.12 9.40
N PHE A 284 -23.99 -2.38 9.09
CA PHE A 284 -22.64 -2.91 9.18
C PHE A 284 -22.22 -3.14 10.63
N ARG A 285 -22.55 -2.21 11.51
CA ARG A 285 -22.30 -2.36 12.96
C ARG A 285 -23.08 -3.53 13.53
N ALA A 286 -24.37 -3.65 13.20
CA ALA A 286 -25.22 -4.75 13.65
C ALA A 286 -24.67 -6.10 13.19
N ALA A 287 -24.30 -6.24 11.92
CA ALA A 287 -23.68 -7.45 11.37
C ALA A 287 -22.35 -7.78 12.05
N TYR A 288 -21.49 -6.75 12.28
CA TYR A 288 -20.23 -6.96 12.99
C TYR A 288 -20.44 -7.48 14.42
N PHE A 289 -21.33 -6.86 15.19
CA PHE A 289 -21.60 -7.25 16.58
C PHE A 289 -22.32 -8.60 16.67
N ALA A 290 -23.19 -8.94 15.72
CA ALA A 290 -23.87 -10.24 15.66
C ALA A 290 -22.89 -11.41 15.48
N TYR A 291 -21.79 -11.19 14.74
CA TYR A 291 -20.78 -12.24 14.47
C TYR A 291 -19.50 -12.09 15.29
N HIS A 292 -19.39 -11.09 16.15
CA HIS A 292 -18.18 -10.85 16.93
C HIS A 292 -18.19 -11.62 18.26
N PRO A 293 -17.28 -12.58 18.50
CA PRO A 293 -17.33 -13.46 19.68
C PRO A 293 -17.27 -12.73 21.04
N ILE A 294 -16.67 -11.51 21.07
CA ILE A 294 -16.54 -10.69 22.27
C ILE A 294 -17.74 -9.73 22.44
N ALA A 295 -18.38 -9.32 21.35
CA ALA A 295 -19.53 -8.41 21.40
C ALA A 295 -20.80 -9.06 21.93
N ALA A 296 -20.95 -10.36 21.73
CA ALA A 296 -22.08 -11.14 22.27
C ALA A 296 -22.15 -11.13 23.83
N LYS A 297 -21.12 -10.63 24.51
CA LYS A 297 -21.08 -10.50 25.99
C LYS A 297 -21.46 -9.12 26.53
N ARG A 298 -21.74 -8.15 25.67
CA ARG A 298 -22.30 -6.85 26.07
C ARG A 298 -23.78 -6.80 25.70
N SER A 299 -24.63 -7.36 26.56
CA SER A 299 -26.06 -7.00 26.56
C SER A 299 -26.16 -5.49 26.73
N PRO A 300 -27.00 -4.78 25.96
CA PRO A 300 -27.25 -3.39 26.23
C PRO A 300 -27.93 -3.34 27.62
N SER A 301 -27.24 -2.78 28.60
CA SER A 301 -27.91 -2.32 29.80
C SER A 301 -28.89 -1.22 29.42
N ALA A 302 -30.15 -1.42 29.80
CA ALA A 302 -31.30 -0.58 29.60
C ALA A 302 -31.06 0.91 29.93
#